data_56c6ce82b3335d49c12b93e6e05c24e4
#
_entry.id   56c6ce82b3335d49c12b93e6e05c24e4
#
_cell.length_a   1.000
_cell.length_b   1.000
_cell.length_c   1.000
_cell.angle_alpha   90.00
_cell.angle_beta   90.00
_cell.angle_gamma   90.00
#
_symmetry.space_group_name_H-M   'P 1'
#
loop_
_entity.id
_entity.type
_entity.pdbx_description
1 polymer ?
#
loop_
_entity_poly.entity_id
_entity_poly.type
_entity_poly.pdbx_seq_one_letter_code
_entity_poly.pdbx_strand_id
1 'polypeptide(L)'
;VVRITGEVGRLIRIGQWLNRDGYADYEHAFILVGDDMVIEAQPGGARQTPLATYQGRPIRWSSERFPLTNDQRAAIVSAAHRYLGVPYSFLDYLALATHRFRLPGNGLLKGFVADSRHQICSQLVDQCYRDAGVSLFPNHRWPGYVTPAELARLLQ
;
A
#
# COMPACT_ATOMS: atom_id res chain seq x y z
N VAL A 1 -7.30 4.03 -1.65
CA VAL A 1 -6.70 4.17 -0.29
C VAL A 1 -7.78 4.40 0.74
N VAL A 2 -7.57 3.94 1.95
CA VAL A 2 -8.52 4.02 3.06
C VAL A 2 -7.84 4.56 4.32
N ARG A 3 -8.61 5.28 5.13
CA ARG A 3 -8.19 5.76 6.44
C ARG A 3 -8.39 4.64 7.48
N ILE A 4 -7.34 4.35 8.27
CA ILE A 4 -7.41 3.44 9.41
C ILE A 4 -7.52 4.26 10.68
N THR A 5 -8.48 3.90 11.55
CA THR A 5 -8.67 4.55 12.85
C THR A 5 -8.02 3.73 13.98
N GLY A 6 -7.64 4.39 15.07
CA GLY A 6 -7.05 3.76 16.24
C GLY A 6 -5.55 4.01 16.41
N GLU A 7 -4.93 3.34 17.40
CA GLU A 7 -3.51 3.55 17.74
C GLU A 7 -2.57 3.17 16.61
N VAL A 8 -2.89 2.11 15.87
CA VAL A 8 -2.09 1.67 14.72
C VAL A 8 -2.06 2.76 13.65
N GLY A 9 -3.22 3.33 13.27
CA GLY A 9 -3.28 4.43 12.31
C GLY A 9 -2.52 5.68 12.77
N ARG A 10 -2.49 5.93 14.10
CA ARG A 10 -1.72 7.04 14.68
C ARG A 10 -0.21 6.84 14.55
N LEU A 11 0.28 5.64 14.84
CA LEU A 11 1.70 5.30 14.71
C LEU A 11 2.18 5.40 13.26
N ILE A 12 1.34 5.00 12.32
CA ILE A 12 1.60 5.09 10.89
C ILE A 12 1.75 6.54 10.44
N ARG A 13 0.81 7.40 10.84
CA ARG A 13 0.87 8.83 10.50
C ARG A 13 2.14 9.48 11.03
N ILE A 14 2.58 9.09 12.23
CA ILE A 14 3.84 9.56 12.80
C ILE A 14 5.03 9.07 11.95
N GLY A 15 5.03 7.81 11.53
CA GLY A 15 6.07 7.25 10.65
C GLY A 15 6.13 7.97 9.30
N GLN A 16 5.00 8.20 8.67
CA GLN A 16 4.92 8.95 7.40
C GLN A 16 5.39 10.39 7.56
N TRP A 17 5.06 11.05 8.67
CA TRP A 17 5.53 12.40 8.96
C TRP A 17 7.05 12.45 9.16
N LEU A 18 7.62 11.48 9.88
CA LEU A 18 9.07 11.35 10.08
C LEU A 18 9.80 11.09 8.75
N ASN A 19 9.18 10.37 7.83
CA ASN A 19 9.71 10.12 6.48
C ASN A 19 9.59 11.32 5.53
N ARG A 20 9.08 12.46 6.00
CA ARG A 20 8.78 13.66 5.18
C ARG A 20 7.71 13.45 4.11
N ASP A 21 6.89 12.40 4.21
CA ASP A 21 5.77 12.15 3.30
C ASP A 21 4.58 13.08 3.53
N GLY A 22 4.70 13.98 4.50
CA GLY A 22 3.64 14.86 4.94
C GLY A 22 2.61 14.12 5.81
N TYR A 23 1.71 14.88 6.42
CA TYR A 23 0.60 14.31 7.18
C TYR A 23 -0.45 13.79 6.19
N ALA A 24 -0.62 12.49 6.12
CA ALA A 24 -1.64 11.89 5.28
C ALA A 24 -2.71 11.20 6.12
N ASP A 25 -3.96 11.46 5.76
CA ASP A 25 -5.13 10.87 6.42
C ASP A 25 -5.40 9.42 5.96
N TYR A 26 -4.55 8.86 5.09
CA TYR A 26 -4.74 7.54 4.49
C TYR A 26 -3.53 6.67 4.77
N GLU A 27 -3.78 5.55 5.44
CA GLU A 27 -2.73 4.68 5.94
C GLU A 27 -2.70 3.30 5.29
N HIS A 28 -3.69 2.98 4.46
CA HIS A 28 -3.78 1.67 3.83
C HIS A 28 -4.24 1.76 2.38
N ALA A 29 -3.85 0.80 1.56
CA ALA A 29 -4.19 0.70 0.15
C ALA A 29 -4.62 -0.72 -0.21
N PHE A 30 -5.55 -0.84 -1.16
CA PHE A 30 -6.04 -2.10 -1.68
C PHE A 30 -6.53 -1.95 -3.13
N ILE A 31 -6.78 -3.05 -3.81
CA ILE A 31 -7.41 -3.11 -5.13
C ILE A 31 -8.79 -3.73 -4.98
N LEU A 32 -9.82 -3.02 -5.47
CA LEU A 32 -11.17 -3.59 -5.61
C LEU A 32 -11.17 -4.57 -6.78
N VAL A 33 -11.59 -5.81 -6.54
CA VAL A 33 -11.50 -6.89 -7.54
C VAL A 33 -12.85 -7.40 -8.02
N GLY A 34 -13.93 -6.78 -7.56
CA GLY A 34 -15.30 -7.17 -7.88
C GLY A 34 -16.01 -7.81 -6.67
N ASP A 35 -17.32 -8.04 -6.78
CA ASP A 35 -18.15 -8.72 -5.77
C ASP A 35 -17.96 -8.19 -4.34
N ASP A 36 -17.80 -6.88 -4.22
CA ASP A 36 -17.50 -6.20 -2.95
C ASP A 36 -16.28 -6.79 -2.20
N MET A 37 -15.30 -7.31 -2.94
CA MET A 37 -14.06 -7.83 -2.40
C MET A 37 -12.86 -6.96 -2.80
N VAL A 38 -11.91 -6.84 -1.89
CA VAL A 38 -10.63 -6.18 -2.15
C VAL A 38 -9.47 -7.17 -1.97
N ILE A 39 -8.39 -6.95 -2.70
CA ILE A 39 -7.10 -7.60 -2.44
C ILE A 39 -6.16 -6.58 -1.84
N GLU A 40 -5.58 -6.93 -0.72
CA GLU A 40 -4.71 -6.11 0.10
C GLU A 40 -3.51 -6.89 0.60
N ALA A 41 -2.38 -6.22 0.82
CA ALA A 41 -1.26 -6.83 1.52
C ALA A 41 -1.38 -6.59 3.02
N GLN A 42 -1.22 -7.66 3.77
CA GLN A 42 -1.26 -7.70 5.24
C GLN A 42 -0.02 -8.46 5.74
N PRO A 43 0.32 -8.40 7.03
CA PRO A 43 1.34 -9.30 7.58
C PRO A 43 0.99 -10.76 7.26
N GLY A 44 1.91 -11.46 6.60
CA GLY A 44 1.69 -12.83 6.12
C GLY A 44 1.35 -12.97 4.64
N GLY A 45 1.13 -11.87 3.92
CA GLY A 45 0.95 -11.88 2.46
C GLY A 45 -0.28 -11.15 1.95
N ALA A 46 -0.50 -11.22 0.65
CA ALA A 46 -1.69 -10.68 0.03
C ALA A 46 -2.88 -11.61 0.26
N ARG A 47 -4.01 -11.01 0.62
CA ARG A 47 -5.25 -11.73 0.90
C ARG A 47 -6.47 -11.00 0.33
N GLN A 48 -7.53 -11.73 0.15
CA GLN A 48 -8.83 -11.18 -0.21
C GLN A 48 -9.63 -10.87 1.06
N THR A 49 -10.23 -9.69 1.10
CA THR A 49 -10.99 -9.19 2.26
C THR A 49 -12.30 -8.55 1.77
N PRO A 50 -13.43 -8.75 2.46
CA PRO A 50 -14.66 -8.05 2.13
C PRO A 50 -14.51 -6.53 2.27
N LEU A 51 -14.98 -5.75 1.29
CA LEU A 51 -14.97 -4.29 1.34
C LEU A 51 -15.73 -3.74 2.55
N ALA A 52 -16.75 -4.47 3.01
CA ALA A 52 -17.52 -4.15 4.22
C ALA A 52 -16.63 -4.00 5.48
N THR A 53 -15.44 -4.62 5.51
CA THR A 53 -14.45 -4.45 6.59
C THR A 53 -14.04 -2.97 6.77
N TYR A 54 -14.17 -2.18 5.72
CA TYR A 54 -13.83 -0.75 5.68
C TYR A 54 -15.06 0.17 5.72
N GLN A 55 -16.25 -0.39 6.01
CA GLN A 55 -17.49 0.39 6.08
C GLN A 55 -17.38 1.53 7.10
N GLY A 56 -17.89 2.71 6.74
CA GLY A 56 -17.83 3.91 7.60
C GLY A 56 -16.47 4.61 7.65
N ARG A 57 -15.47 4.12 6.93
CA ARG A 57 -14.15 4.76 6.82
C ARG A 57 -14.06 5.57 5.53
N PRO A 58 -13.42 6.76 5.55
CA PRO A 58 -13.15 7.50 4.33
C PRO A 58 -12.30 6.67 3.36
N ILE A 59 -12.77 6.51 2.12
CA ILE A 59 -12.07 5.83 1.03
C ILE A 59 -11.91 6.81 -0.12
N ARG A 60 -10.76 6.80 -0.79
CA ARG A 60 -10.54 7.47 -2.08
C ARG A 60 -10.31 6.42 -3.15
N TRP A 61 -11.00 6.57 -4.28
CA TRP A 61 -10.94 5.65 -5.40
C TRP A 61 -10.14 6.23 -6.56
N SER A 62 -9.44 5.37 -7.28
CA SER A 62 -8.66 5.77 -8.47
C SER A 62 -9.55 6.00 -9.71
N SER A 63 -10.75 5.45 -9.72
CA SER A 63 -11.67 5.52 -10.87
C SER A 63 -12.03 6.94 -11.30
N GLU A 64 -11.96 7.90 -10.39
CA GLU A 64 -12.29 9.30 -10.66
C GLU A 64 -11.10 10.11 -11.21
N ARG A 65 -9.88 9.60 -11.11
CA ARG A 65 -8.66 10.34 -11.41
C ARG A 65 -7.80 9.74 -12.52
N PHE A 66 -7.91 8.43 -12.75
CA PHE A 66 -7.14 7.75 -13.78
C PHE A 66 -8.05 7.25 -14.90
N PRO A 67 -7.90 7.76 -16.13
CA PRO A 67 -8.68 7.31 -17.29
C PRO A 67 -8.16 5.95 -17.78
N LEU A 68 -8.36 4.89 -16.99
CA LEU A 68 -8.00 3.54 -17.36
C LEU A 68 -8.99 2.95 -18.34
N THR A 69 -8.49 2.23 -19.34
CA THR A 69 -9.34 1.40 -20.21
C THR A 69 -9.89 0.20 -19.43
N ASN A 70 -10.92 -0.45 -19.98
CA ASN A 70 -11.47 -1.67 -19.38
C ASN A 70 -10.42 -2.80 -19.33
N ASP A 71 -9.60 -2.91 -20.37
CA ASP A 71 -8.53 -3.90 -20.44
C ASP A 71 -7.46 -3.64 -19.37
N GLN A 72 -7.07 -2.39 -19.15
CA GLN A 72 -6.16 -2.03 -18.07
C GLN A 72 -6.74 -2.35 -16.69
N ARG A 73 -8.03 -2.06 -16.47
CA ARG A 73 -8.72 -2.42 -15.21
C ARG A 73 -8.71 -3.94 -15.00
N ALA A 74 -9.08 -4.70 -16.03
CA ALA A 74 -9.06 -6.17 -15.98
C ALA A 74 -7.64 -6.71 -15.71
N ALA A 75 -6.64 -6.14 -16.36
CA ALA A 75 -5.24 -6.52 -16.15
C ALA A 75 -4.75 -6.23 -14.72
N ILE A 76 -5.12 -5.08 -14.14
CA ILE A 76 -4.80 -4.73 -12.74
C ILE A 76 -5.44 -5.74 -11.79
N VAL A 77 -6.72 -6.06 -11.97
CA VAL A 77 -7.44 -7.05 -11.16
C VAL A 77 -6.80 -8.44 -11.29
N SER A 78 -6.49 -8.85 -12.52
CA SER A 78 -5.78 -10.11 -12.78
C SER A 78 -4.41 -10.16 -12.09
N ALA A 79 -3.66 -9.05 -12.13
CA ALA A 79 -2.39 -8.93 -11.41
C ALA A 79 -2.58 -9.12 -9.91
N ALA A 80 -3.58 -8.46 -9.30
CA ALA A 80 -3.86 -8.58 -7.88
C ALA A 80 -4.15 -10.04 -7.47
N HIS A 81 -4.92 -10.77 -8.26
CA HIS A 81 -5.20 -12.19 -8.02
C HIS A 81 -3.95 -13.06 -8.07
N ARG A 82 -2.98 -12.76 -8.95
CA ARG A 82 -1.70 -13.52 -9.01
C ARG A 82 -0.86 -13.38 -7.74
N TYR A 83 -1.04 -12.28 -7.00
CA TYR A 83 -0.32 -12.05 -5.74
C TYR A 83 -0.97 -12.71 -4.52
N LEU A 84 -2.18 -13.28 -4.63
CA LEU A 84 -2.81 -14.01 -3.53
C LEU A 84 -1.94 -15.18 -3.08
N GLY A 85 -1.72 -15.28 -1.76
CA GLY A 85 -0.93 -16.34 -1.16
C GLY A 85 0.58 -16.23 -1.38
N VAL A 86 1.07 -15.21 -2.11
CA VAL A 86 2.51 -14.94 -2.18
C VAL A 86 2.96 -14.45 -0.81
N PRO A 87 3.86 -15.18 -0.13
CA PRO A 87 4.37 -14.73 1.16
C PRO A 87 5.21 -13.47 0.94
N TYR A 88 4.77 -12.37 1.50
CA TYR A 88 5.65 -11.21 1.64
C TYR A 88 6.61 -11.53 2.78
N SER A 89 7.87 -11.76 2.47
CA SER A 89 8.90 -11.95 3.46
C SER A 89 9.11 -10.63 4.21
N PHE A 90 8.48 -10.53 5.36
CA PHE A 90 8.66 -9.41 6.27
C PHE A 90 10.14 -9.19 6.63
N LEU A 91 10.91 -10.28 6.70
CA LEU A 91 12.33 -10.24 6.98
C LEU A 91 13.14 -9.62 5.84
N ASP A 92 12.75 -9.83 4.58
CA ASP A 92 13.44 -9.23 3.44
C ASP A 92 13.23 -7.71 3.43
N TYR A 93 12.03 -7.25 3.77
CA TYR A 93 11.76 -5.81 3.92
C TYR A 93 12.47 -5.21 5.12
N LEU A 94 12.55 -5.94 6.23
CA LEU A 94 13.30 -5.52 7.42
C LEU A 94 14.80 -5.45 7.12
N ALA A 95 15.36 -6.44 6.41
CA ALA A 95 16.76 -6.45 5.99
C ALA A 95 17.06 -5.28 5.03
N LEU A 96 16.20 -5.03 4.05
CA LEU A 96 16.34 -3.91 3.12
C LEU A 96 16.30 -2.57 3.85
N ALA A 97 15.42 -2.43 4.83
CA ALA A 97 15.27 -1.23 5.61
C ALA A 97 16.46 -0.98 6.55
N THR A 98 16.95 -1.99 7.25
CA THR A 98 18.15 -1.87 8.11
C THR A 98 19.39 -1.55 7.28
N HIS A 99 19.53 -2.15 6.10
CA HIS A 99 20.63 -1.85 5.18
C HIS A 99 20.58 -0.40 4.66
N ARG A 100 19.37 0.12 4.34
CA ARG A 100 19.21 1.48 3.79
C ARG A 100 19.42 2.57 4.85
N PHE A 101 18.96 2.35 6.08
CA PHE A 101 18.96 3.39 7.11
C PHE A 101 20.09 3.27 8.13
N ARG A 102 20.98 2.26 8.02
CA ARG A 102 22.11 2.03 8.94
C ARG A 102 21.70 2.12 10.42
N LEU A 103 20.51 1.62 10.77
CA LEU A 103 19.93 1.79 12.10
C LEU A 103 20.49 0.76 13.10
N PRO A 104 20.95 1.18 14.29
CA PRO A 104 21.22 0.27 15.40
C PRO A 104 19.87 -0.22 15.95
N GLY A 105 19.70 -1.56 15.97
CA GLY A 105 18.44 -2.15 16.33
C GLY A 105 18.14 -2.12 17.82
N ASN A 106 17.25 -1.32 18.33
CA ASN A 106 16.59 -1.68 19.61
C ASN A 106 15.26 -0.96 19.95
N GLY A 107 14.91 0.18 19.47
CA GLY A 107 13.63 0.84 19.84
C GLY A 107 12.89 1.40 18.63
N LEU A 108 13.65 1.87 17.69
CA LEU A 108 13.21 2.37 16.39
C LEU A 108 12.66 1.25 15.50
N LEU A 109 13.04 -0.01 15.75
CA LEU A 109 12.60 -1.18 14.98
C LEU A 109 11.08 -1.40 15.06
N LYS A 110 10.46 -1.16 16.22
CA LYS A 110 8.99 -1.30 16.37
C LYS A 110 8.21 -0.25 15.59
N GLY A 111 8.69 1.00 15.57
CA GLY A 111 8.11 2.07 14.75
C GLY A 111 8.29 1.80 13.27
N PHE A 112 9.46 1.30 12.88
CA PHE A 112 9.78 0.92 11.52
C PHE A 112 8.97 -0.28 11.01
N VAL A 113 8.73 -1.28 11.87
CA VAL A 113 7.87 -2.44 11.59
C VAL A 113 6.42 -2.01 11.32
N ALA A 114 5.91 -1.01 12.03
CA ALA A 114 4.60 -0.44 11.76
C ALA A 114 4.57 0.29 10.40
N ASP A 115 5.64 1.01 10.05
CA ASP A 115 5.77 1.71 8.77
C ASP A 115 5.92 0.73 7.58
N SER A 116 6.72 -0.33 7.73
CA SER A 116 6.89 -1.35 6.68
C SER A 116 5.60 -2.11 6.34
N ARG A 117 4.67 -2.25 7.28
CA ARG A 117 3.34 -2.84 7.00
C ARG A 117 2.55 -2.02 5.98
N HIS A 118 2.78 -0.72 5.90
CA HIS A 118 2.07 0.18 5.00
C HIS A 118 2.73 0.30 3.65
N GLN A 119 4.05 0.21 3.62
CA GLN A 119 4.77 0.13 2.37
C GLN A 119 4.34 -1.12 1.59
N ILE A 120 4.10 -2.25 2.27
CA ILE A 120 3.65 -3.49 1.63
C ILE A 120 2.32 -3.31 0.88
N CYS A 121 1.32 -2.65 1.45
CA CYS A 121 0.01 -2.50 0.80
C CYS A 121 0.05 -1.55 -0.41
N SER A 122 0.77 -0.44 -0.31
CA SER A 122 0.93 0.51 -1.41
C SER A 122 1.85 -0.04 -2.51
N GLN A 123 2.84 -0.84 -2.15
CA GLN A 123 3.69 -1.55 -3.09
C GLN A 123 2.90 -2.55 -3.93
N LEU A 124 2.02 -3.33 -3.31
CA LEU A 124 1.14 -4.26 -4.02
C LEU A 124 0.31 -3.51 -5.06
N VAL A 125 -0.28 -2.38 -4.67
CA VAL A 125 -1.07 -1.56 -5.60
C VAL A 125 -0.22 -1.07 -6.77
N ASP A 126 0.93 -0.43 -6.51
CA ASP A 126 1.81 0.07 -7.57
C ASP A 126 2.31 -1.06 -8.49
N GLN A 127 2.64 -2.21 -7.93
CA GLN A 127 3.08 -3.37 -8.70
C GLN A 127 1.97 -3.90 -9.61
N CYS A 128 0.73 -4.01 -9.14
CA CYS A 128 -0.39 -4.45 -9.96
C CYS A 128 -0.65 -3.49 -11.15
N TYR A 129 -0.51 -2.18 -10.93
CA TYR A 129 -0.62 -1.20 -12.00
C TYR A 129 0.53 -1.35 -13.02
N ARG A 130 1.76 -1.53 -12.57
CA ARG A 130 2.92 -1.78 -13.45
C ARG A 130 2.77 -3.04 -14.28
N ASP A 131 2.29 -4.12 -13.67
CA ASP A 131 2.03 -5.40 -14.36
C ASP A 131 0.94 -5.26 -15.44
N ALA A 132 0.06 -4.28 -15.29
CA ALA A 132 -0.94 -3.90 -16.29
C ALA A 132 -0.43 -2.85 -17.30
N GLY A 133 0.86 -2.52 -17.29
CA GLY A 133 1.45 -1.52 -18.17
C GLY A 133 1.13 -0.07 -17.80
N VAL A 134 0.65 0.18 -16.58
CA VAL A 134 0.27 1.51 -16.09
C VAL A 134 1.28 1.99 -15.07
N SER A 135 1.98 3.08 -15.34
CA SER A 135 2.90 3.71 -14.40
C SER A 135 2.18 4.80 -13.61
N LEU A 136 2.02 4.59 -12.29
CA LEU A 136 1.43 5.58 -11.40
C LEU A 136 2.37 6.77 -11.14
N PHE A 137 3.67 6.56 -11.24
CA PHE A 137 4.68 7.58 -10.96
C PHE A 137 5.61 7.77 -12.15
N PRO A 138 5.79 9.00 -12.65
CA PRO A 138 6.56 9.28 -13.88
C PRO A 138 8.06 9.00 -13.74
N ASN A 139 8.58 8.94 -12.52
CA ASN A 139 9.99 8.69 -12.25
C ASN A 139 10.38 7.21 -12.26
N HIS A 140 9.47 6.31 -12.62
CA HIS A 140 9.67 4.86 -12.68
C HIS A 140 10.36 4.28 -11.44
N ARG A 141 10.17 4.92 -10.28
CA ARG A 141 10.79 4.47 -9.03
C ARG A 141 10.37 3.05 -8.67
N TRP A 142 11.21 2.40 -7.90
CA TRP A 142 10.92 1.06 -7.43
C TRP A 142 9.66 1.06 -6.52
N PRO A 143 8.71 0.08 -6.69
CA PRO A 143 7.47 0.02 -5.89
C PRO A 143 7.69 0.08 -4.38
N GLY A 144 8.83 -0.43 -3.90
CA GLY A 144 9.24 -0.40 -2.51
C GLY A 144 9.34 1.00 -1.87
N TYR A 145 9.25 2.06 -2.67
CA TYR A 145 9.24 3.45 -2.17
C TYR A 145 7.86 4.10 -2.19
N VAL A 146 6.83 3.37 -2.59
CA VAL A 146 5.48 3.92 -2.69
C VAL A 146 4.77 3.81 -1.34
N THR A 147 4.31 4.94 -0.81
CA THR A 147 3.57 5.00 0.45
C THR A 147 2.07 5.22 0.20
N PRO A 148 1.17 4.84 1.12
CA PRO A 148 -0.25 5.16 1.02
C PRO A 148 -0.52 6.66 0.91
N ALA A 149 0.31 7.49 1.57
CA ALA A 149 0.25 8.95 1.48
C ALA A 149 0.48 9.46 0.06
N GLU A 150 1.44 8.88 -0.65
CA GLU A 150 1.74 9.23 -2.03
C GLU A 150 0.64 8.78 -2.97
N LEU A 151 0.09 7.56 -2.80
CA LEU A 151 -1.09 7.13 -3.53
C LEU A 151 -2.28 8.06 -3.28
N ALA A 152 -2.50 8.48 -2.02
CA ALA A 152 -3.57 9.42 -1.69
C ALA A 152 -3.40 10.78 -2.38
N ARG A 153 -2.16 11.26 -2.54
CA ARG A 153 -1.87 12.50 -3.28
C ARG A 153 -2.17 12.40 -4.77
N LEU A 154 -1.93 11.24 -5.37
CA LEU A 154 -2.31 11.00 -6.77
C LEU A 154 -3.83 11.07 -6.99
N LEU A 155 -4.62 10.89 -5.90
CA LEU A 155 -6.08 10.89 -5.92
C LEU A 155 -6.67 12.25 -5.45
N GLN A 156 -5.87 13.28 -5.29
CA GLN A 156 -6.29 14.66 -5.04
C GLN A 156 -6.56 15.39 -6.35
#